data_8414f96c36c4777167096e7742747926
#
_entry.id   8414f96c36c4777167096e7742747926
#
_cell.length_a   1.000
_cell.length_b   1.000
_cell.length_c   1.000
_cell.angle_alpha   90.00
_cell.angle_beta   90.00
_cell.angle_gamma   90.00
#
_symmetry.space_group_name_H-M   'P 1'
#
loop_
_entity.id
_entity.type
_entity.pdbx_description
1 polymer ?
#
loop_
_entity_poly.entity_id
_entity_poly.type
_entity_poly.pdbx_seq_one_letter_code
_entity_poly.pdbx_strand_id
1 'polypeptide(L)'
;MPGCGKTTVGEALARLTGREAIDIDQRIVQTAGRSIPDIFARDGEAAFRELERRETAEAGKLSGKIILTGGGVVKDPRNYASLRQNGRIYHLTRNLDALPTDGRPLSQETDLAAMWAQREPLYARFRDAVIDNNGTVEDTAAAIWRDFCAHSGD
;
A
#
# COMPACT_ATOMS: atom_id res chain seq x y z
N MET A 1 5.39 2.55 -0.92
CA MET A 1 6.82 2.63 -0.56
C MET A 1 7.12 1.71 0.61
N PRO A 2 8.21 0.93 0.59
CA PRO A 2 8.67 0.23 1.79
C PRO A 2 9.01 1.27 2.89
N GLY A 3 8.52 1.06 4.11
CA GLY A 3 8.81 1.94 5.24
C GLY A 3 8.01 3.25 5.35
N CYS A 4 7.02 3.51 4.50
CA CYS A 4 6.19 4.72 4.62
C CYS A 4 5.12 4.63 5.73
N GLY A 5 5.11 3.57 6.54
CA GLY A 5 4.19 3.43 7.67
C GLY A 5 2.77 2.96 7.34
N LYS A 6 2.55 2.34 6.18
CA LYS A 6 1.22 1.86 5.75
C LYS A 6 0.54 0.95 6.77
N THR A 7 1.25 -0.03 7.29
CA THR A 7 0.71 -0.96 8.27
C THR A 7 0.27 -0.24 9.52
N THR A 8 1.14 0.59 10.09
CA THR A 8 0.85 1.36 11.32
C THR A 8 -0.33 2.33 11.14
N VAL A 9 -0.37 3.05 10.02
CA VAL A 9 -1.49 3.95 9.68
C VAL A 9 -2.77 3.14 9.45
N GLY A 10 -2.69 2.00 8.76
CA GLY A 10 -3.82 1.11 8.53
C GLY A 10 -4.42 0.55 9.81
N GLU A 11 -3.58 0.17 10.77
CA GLU A 11 -4.02 -0.29 12.10
C GLU A 11 -4.68 0.85 12.89
N ALA A 12 -4.12 2.06 12.85
CA ALA A 12 -4.72 3.23 13.50
C ALA A 12 -6.08 3.59 12.87
N LEU A 13 -6.17 3.53 11.54
CA LEU A 13 -7.42 3.75 10.83
C LEU A 13 -8.47 2.67 11.15
N ALA A 14 -8.03 1.40 11.30
CA ALA A 14 -8.90 0.30 11.71
C ALA A 14 -9.48 0.54 13.12
N ARG A 15 -8.63 0.96 14.07
CA ARG A 15 -9.07 1.32 15.42
C ARG A 15 -10.03 2.50 15.42
N LEU A 16 -9.73 3.54 14.63
CA LEU A 16 -10.55 4.75 14.54
C LEU A 16 -11.94 4.47 13.98
N THR A 17 -12.04 3.59 12.98
CA THR A 17 -13.27 3.39 12.20
C THR A 17 -14.04 2.13 12.58
N GLY A 18 -13.45 1.23 13.37
CA GLY A 18 -13.99 -0.10 13.64
C GLY A 18 -13.98 -1.05 12.44
N ARG A 19 -13.31 -0.67 11.34
CA ARG A 19 -13.18 -1.48 10.13
C ARG A 19 -12.02 -2.45 10.22
N GLU A 20 -12.17 -3.60 9.61
CA GLU A 20 -11.09 -4.59 9.50
C GLU A 20 -10.04 -4.13 8.48
N ALA A 21 -8.76 -4.27 8.83
CA ALA A 21 -7.64 -4.09 7.93
C ALA A 21 -7.24 -5.42 7.29
N ILE A 22 -7.05 -5.41 5.98
CA ILE A 22 -6.60 -6.56 5.18
C ILE A 22 -5.26 -6.20 4.55
N ASP A 23 -4.22 -6.94 4.91
CA ASP A 23 -2.88 -6.80 4.34
C ASP A 23 -2.70 -7.80 3.20
N ILE A 24 -2.48 -7.29 1.98
CA ILE A 24 -2.33 -8.12 0.78
C ILE A 24 -1.06 -8.98 0.86
N ASP A 25 0.03 -8.45 1.40
CA ASP A 25 1.27 -9.21 1.53
C ASP A 25 1.10 -10.40 2.50
N GLN A 26 0.38 -10.20 3.60
CA GLN A 26 0.04 -11.29 4.53
C GLN A 26 -0.86 -12.35 3.86
N ARG A 27 -1.83 -11.94 3.07
CA ARG A 27 -2.68 -12.87 2.33
C ARG A 27 -1.88 -13.68 1.32
N ILE A 28 -0.95 -13.06 0.61
CA ILE A 28 -0.05 -13.76 -0.33
C ILE A 28 0.75 -14.84 0.42
N VAL A 29 1.34 -14.51 1.57
CA VAL A 29 2.10 -15.47 2.38
C VAL A 29 1.23 -16.63 2.83
N GLN A 30 0.00 -16.36 3.28
CA GLN A 30 -0.96 -17.38 3.70
C GLN A 30 -1.35 -18.31 2.55
N THR A 31 -1.67 -17.75 1.38
CA THR A 31 -2.08 -18.51 0.19
C THR A 31 -0.93 -19.33 -0.37
N ALA A 32 0.28 -18.76 -0.43
CA ALA A 32 1.46 -19.43 -0.96
C ALA A 32 2.10 -20.44 0.02
N GLY A 33 1.81 -20.31 1.32
CA GLY A 33 2.46 -21.10 2.37
C GLY A 33 3.97 -20.85 2.49
N ARG A 34 4.45 -19.71 1.98
CA ARG A 34 5.87 -19.34 1.92
C ARG A 34 6.04 -17.83 2.09
N SER A 35 7.24 -17.42 2.50
CA SER A 35 7.58 -16.00 2.60
C SER A 35 7.67 -15.34 1.20
N ILE A 36 7.48 -14.02 1.16
CA ILE A 36 7.62 -13.26 -0.10
C ILE A 36 9.03 -13.40 -0.69
N PRO A 37 10.14 -13.29 0.08
CA PRO A 37 11.47 -13.57 -0.45
C PRO A 37 11.62 -14.96 -1.08
N ASP A 38 11.01 -15.99 -0.48
CA ASP A 38 11.05 -17.34 -1.04
C ASP A 38 10.29 -17.44 -2.36
N ILE A 39 9.15 -16.75 -2.49
CA ILE A 39 8.40 -16.68 -3.75
C ILE A 39 9.27 -16.06 -4.84
N PHE A 40 9.91 -14.92 -4.55
CA PHE A 40 10.80 -14.25 -5.49
C PHE A 40 12.00 -15.12 -5.89
N ALA A 41 12.61 -15.80 -4.91
CA ALA A 41 13.79 -16.62 -5.15
C ALA A 41 13.50 -17.90 -5.98
N ARG A 42 12.34 -18.51 -5.77
CA ARG A 42 11.98 -19.79 -6.40
C ARG A 42 11.17 -19.63 -7.68
N ASP A 43 10.21 -18.71 -7.66
CA ASP A 43 9.19 -18.60 -8.71
C ASP A 43 9.34 -17.30 -9.52
N GLY A 44 10.12 -16.34 -9.02
CA GLY A 44 10.37 -15.05 -9.66
C GLY A 44 9.32 -13.97 -9.43
N GLU A 45 9.59 -12.76 -9.93
CA GLU A 45 8.70 -11.61 -9.76
C GLU A 45 7.34 -11.83 -10.44
N ALA A 46 7.29 -12.44 -11.61
CA ALA A 46 6.05 -12.66 -12.34
C ALA A 46 5.04 -13.49 -11.54
N ALA A 47 5.50 -14.55 -10.87
CA ALA A 47 4.66 -15.39 -10.02
C ALA A 47 4.14 -14.62 -8.80
N PHE A 48 5.01 -13.82 -8.16
CA PHE A 48 4.58 -12.93 -7.07
C PHE A 48 3.50 -11.93 -7.54
N ARG A 49 3.69 -11.29 -8.70
CA ARG A 49 2.70 -10.33 -9.23
C ARG A 49 1.36 -10.97 -9.56
N GLU A 50 1.34 -12.21 -9.99
CA GLU A 50 0.09 -12.93 -10.22
C GLU A 50 -0.63 -13.24 -8.91
N LEU A 51 0.09 -13.62 -7.85
CA LEU A 51 -0.47 -13.78 -6.51
C LEU A 51 -1.00 -12.45 -5.97
N GLU A 52 -0.21 -11.37 -6.08
CA GLU A 52 -0.61 -10.02 -5.67
C GLU A 52 -1.91 -9.59 -6.38
N ARG A 53 -2.00 -9.80 -7.69
CA ARG A 53 -3.19 -9.51 -8.48
C ARG A 53 -4.42 -10.29 -8.00
N ARG A 54 -4.27 -11.59 -7.76
CA ARG A 54 -5.37 -12.44 -7.28
C ARG A 54 -5.86 -12.01 -5.91
N GLU A 55 -4.96 -11.82 -4.96
CA GLU A 55 -5.32 -11.40 -3.60
C GLU A 55 -5.92 -9.99 -3.57
N THR A 56 -5.41 -9.09 -4.42
CA THR A 56 -5.98 -7.73 -4.58
C THR A 56 -7.39 -7.80 -5.17
N ALA A 57 -7.64 -8.67 -6.15
CA ALA A 57 -8.96 -8.84 -6.74
C ALA A 57 -9.97 -9.40 -5.72
N GLU A 58 -9.57 -10.36 -4.91
CA GLU A 58 -10.44 -10.91 -3.86
C GLU A 58 -10.73 -9.88 -2.76
N ALA A 59 -9.71 -9.15 -2.30
CA ALA A 59 -9.90 -8.10 -1.31
C ALA A 59 -10.78 -6.96 -1.84
N GLY A 60 -10.61 -6.57 -3.10
CA GLY A 60 -11.37 -5.50 -3.74
C GLY A 60 -12.87 -5.76 -3.88
N LYS A 61 -13.32 -7.03 -3.80
CA LYS A 61 -14.74 -7.38 -3.77
C LYS A 61 -15.42 -7.04 -2.45
N LEU A 62 -14.63 -6.86 -1.39
CA LEU A 62 -15.14 -6.63 -0.04
C LEU A 62 -15.46 -5.16 0.18
N SER A 63 -16.58 -4.88 0.83
CA SER A 63 -16.96 -3.53 1.23
C SER A 63 -16.63 -3.27 2.71
N GLY A 64 -16.39 -1.99 3.05
CA GLY A 64 -16.18 -1.58 4.44
C GLY A 64 -14.86 -2.06 5.04
N LYS A 65 -13.87 -2.40 4.23
CA LYS A 65 -12.54 -2.86 4.65
C LYS A 65 -11.47 -1.81 4.36
N ILE A 66 -10.37 -1.90 5.08
CA ILE A 66 -9.15 -1.14 4.83
C ILE A 66 -8.17 -2.09 4.17
N ILE A 67 -7.81 -1.82 2.92
CA ILE A 67 -6.92 -2.70 2.15
C ILE A 67 -5.51 -2.08 2.14
N LEU A 68 -4.55 -2.80 2.71
CA LEU A 68 -3.14 -2.42 2.75
C LEU A 68 -2.40 -3.15 1.63
N THR A 69 -1.85 -2.38 0.68
CA THR A 69 -1.17 -2.94 -0.49
C THR A 69 0.34 -2.75 -0.42
N GLY A 70 1.08 -3.63 -1.07
CA GLY A 70 2.50 -3.42 -1.35
C GLY A 70 2.70 -2.23 -2.31
N GLY A 71 3.87 -1.57 -2.23
CA GLY A 71 4.18 -0.44 -3.11
C GLY A 71 4.33 -0.80 -4.59
N GLY A 72 4.42 -2.08 -4.92
CA GLY A 72 4.50 -2.57 -6.29
C GLY A 72 3.15 -2.90 -6.94
N VAL A 73 2.04 -2.80 -6.22
CA VAL A 73 0.69 -3.10 -6.72
C VAL A 73 0.34 -2.29 -7.97
N VAL A 74 0.90 -1.09 -8.10
CA VAL A 74 0.70 -0.18 -9.24
C VAL A 74 1.41 -0.61 -10.53
N LYS A 75 2.29 -1.62 -10.47
CA LYS A 75 2.96 -2.17 -11.66
C LYS A 75 2.00 -2.92 -12.58
N ASP A 76 0.93 -3.48 -12.05
CA ASP A 76 -0.12 -4.14 -12.83
C ASP A 76 -1.37 -3.26 -12.87
N PRO A 77 -1.72 -2.68 -14.04
CA PRO A 77 -2.87 -1.79 -14.17
C PRO A 77 -4.22 -2.47 -13.88
N ARG A 78 -4.28 -3.80 -13.92
CA ARG A 78 -5.51 -4.56 -13.58
C ARG A 78 -5.88 -4.41 -12.10
N ASN A 79 -4.90 -4.18 -11.22
CA ASN A 79 -5.14 -3.94 -9.80
C ASN A 79 -5.93 -2.65 -9.55
N TYR A 80 -5.81 -1.65 -10.43
CA TYR A 80 -6.58 -0.42 -10.30
C TYR A 80 -8.09 -0.67 -10.29
N ALA A 81 -8.60 -1.40 -11.27
CA ALA A 81 -10.03 -1.72 -11.34
C ALA A 81 -10.52 -2.47 -10.09
N SER A 82 -9.73 -3.43 -9.61
CA SER A 82 -10.04 -4.21 -8.41
C SER A 82 -10.11 -3.35 -7.15
N LEU A 83 -9.16 -2.43 -6.96
CA LEU A 83 -9.12 -1.56 -5.80
C LEU A 83 -10.17 -0.44 -5.86
N ARG A 84 -10.47 0.06 -7.07
CA ARG A 84 -11.37 1.20 -7.28
C ARG A 84 -12.85 0.85 -7.24
N GLN A 85 -13.21 -0.42 -7.52
CA GLN A 85 -14.61 -0.83 -7.66
C GLN A 85 -15.49 -0.56 -6.42
N ASN A 86 -14.93 -0.70 -5.22
CA ASN A 86 -15.63 -0.51 -3.94
C ASN A 86 -14.87 0.39 -2.97
N GLY A 87 -13.88 1.15 -3.43
CA GLY A 87 -13.01 1.89 -2.55
C GLY A 87 -12.47 3.18 -3.13
N ARG A 88 -11.83 3.94 -2.24
CA ARG A 88 -11.05 5.13 -2.54
C ARG A 88 -9.59 4.84 -2.22
N ILE A 89 -8.72 5.20 -3.14
CA ILE A 89 -7.30 4.82 -3.09
C ILE A 89 -6.48 6.00 -2.56
N TYR A 90 -5.78 5.76 -1.46
CA TYR A 90 -4.90 6.73 -0.81
C TYR A 90 -3.43 6.40 -1.05
N HIS A 91 -2.68 7.39 -1.48
CA HIS A 91 -1.23 7.31 -1.57
C HIS A 91 -0.61 8.03 -0.38
N LEU A 92 0.04 7.26 0.50
CA LEU A 92 0.79 7.81 1.63
C LEU A 92 2.17 8.24 1.17
N THR A 93 2.51 9.51 1.40
CA THR A 93 3.84 10.06 1.15
C THR A 93 4.55 10.31 2.47
N ARG A 94 5.88 10.16 2.48
CA ARG A 94 6.75 10.52 3.59
C ARG A 94 8.05 11.07 3.03
N ASN A 95 8.60 12.09 3.70
CA ASN A 95 9.90 12.63 3.33
C ASN A 95 10.96 11.55 3.42
N LEU A 96 11.77 11.42 2.39
CA LEU A 96 12.86 10.43 2.33
C LEU A 96 13.87 10.63 3.46
N ASP A 97 14.11 11.88 3.84
CA ASP A 97 15.01 12.27 4.95
C ASP A 97 14.50 11.84 6.32
N ALA A 98 13.20 11.55 6.45
CA ALA A 98 12.56 11.09 7.68
C ALA A 98 12.48 9.55 7.80
N LEU A 99 12.99 8.82 6.80
CA LEU A 99 13.08 7.36 6.88
C LEU A 99 14.23 6.98 7.79
N PRO A 100 14.07 5.96 8.66
CA PRO A 100 15.18 5.46 9.48
C PRO A 100 16.38 5.11 8.61
N THR A 101 17.49 5.78 8.83
CA THR A 101 18.75 5.60 8.09
C THR A 101 19.62 4.47 8.67
N ASP A 102 19.12 3.78 9.70
CA ASP A 102 19.89 2.74 10.39
C ASP A 102 20.42 1.68 9.42
N GLY A 103 21.71 1.81 9.10
CA GLY A 103 22.51 0.79 8.42
C GLY A 103 22.33 0.68 6.89
N ARG A 104 21.74 1.66 6.20
CA ARG A 104 21.62 1.63 4.74
C ARG A 104 22.83 2.32 4.07
N PRO A 105 23.56 1.65 3.16
CA PRO A 105 24.58 2.29 2.35
C PRO A 105 23.99 3.39 1.45
N LEU A 106 24.75 4.44 1.14
CA LEU A 106 24.38 5.54 0.24
C LEU A 106 23.86 5.06 -1.14
N SER A 107 24.33 3.90 -1.61
CA SER A 107 23.86 3.27 -2.84
C SER A 107 22.38 2.87 -2.78
N GLN A 108 21.89 2.49 -1.60
CA GLN A 108 20.47 2.13 -1.42
C GLN A 108 19.54 3.35 -1.38
N GLU A 109 20.03 4.50 -0.94
CA GLU A 109 19.26 5.76 -0.97
C GLU A 109 19.10 6.25 -2.41
N THR A 110 20.14 6.17 -3.23
CA THR A 110 20.07 6.51 -4.66
C THR A 110 19.15 5.56 -5.41
N ASP A 111 19.17 4.26 -5.11
CA ASP A 111 18.28 3.27 -5.69
C ASP A 111 16.81 3.51 -5.28
N LEU A 112 16.57 3.96 -4.05
CA LEU A 112 15.22 4.31 -3.58
C LEU A 112 14.66 5.55 -4.29
N ALA A 113 15.47 6.58 -4.50
CA ALA A 113 15.05 7.79 -5.22
C ALA A 113 14.75 7.48 -6.69
N ALA A 114 15.58 6.66 -7.35
CA ALA A 114 15.35 6.20 -8.72
C ALA A 114 14.07 5.35 -8.83
N MET A 115 13.87 4.43 -7.90
CA MET A 115 12.64 3.62 -7.82
C MET A 115 11.40 4.49 -7.59
N TRP A 116 11.50 5.51 -6.75
CA TRP A 116 10.43 6.47 -6.53
C TRP A 116 10.06 7.22 -7.80
N ALA A 117 11.06 7.78 -8.49
CA ALA A 117 10.86 8.52 -9.74
C ALA A 117 10.17 7.66 -10.82
N GLN A 118 10.53 6.37 -10.90
CA GLN A 118 9.88 5.43 -11.82
C GLN A 118 8.44 5.10 -11.44
N ARG A 119 8.12 5.05 -10.15
CA ARG A 119 6.80 4.64 -9.65
C ARG A 119 5.82 5.79 -9.47
N GLU A 120 6.29 7.02 -9.31
CA GLU A 120 5.41 8.17 -9.08
C GLU A 120 4.33 8.35 -10.16
N PRO A 121 4.63 8.23 -11.47
CA PRO A 121 3.59 8.28 -12.50
C PRO A 121 2.55 7.17 -12.38
N LEU A 122 2.95 5.99 -11.88
CA LEU A 122 2.06 4.86 -11.65
C LEU A 122 1.18 5.12 -10.42
N TYR A 123 1.74 5.63 -9.33
CA TYR A 123 0.98 6.02 -8.14
C TYR A 123 -0.03 7.12 -8.49
N ALA A 124 0.36 8.10 -9.31
CA ALA A 124 -0.52 9.18 -9.75
C ALA A 124 -1.76 8.67 -10.52
N ARG A 125 -1.64 7.56 -11.24
CA ARG A 125 -2.76 6.93 -11.96
C ARG A 125 -3.71 6.16 -11.06
N PHE A 126 -3.21 5.64 -9.93
CA PHE A 126 -3.98 4.80 -9.02
C PHE A 126 -4.68 5.61 -7.93
N ARG A 127 -4.06 6.67 -7.45
CA ARG A 127 -4.53 7.42 -6.28
C ARG A 127 -5.73 8.31 -6.57
N ASP A 128 -6.69 8.33 -5.67
CA ASP A 128 -7.73 9.35 -5.59
C ASP A 128 -7.27 10.55 -4.76
N ALA A 129 -6.41 10.32 -3.75
CA ALA A 129 -5.85 11.35 -2.90
C ALA A 129 -4.43 11.01 -2.43
N VAL A 130 -3.66 12.06 -2.14
CA VAL A 130 -2.34 11.96 -1.48
C VAL A 130 -2.50 12.41 -0.03
N ILE A 131 -1.97 11.62 0.88
CA ILE A 131 -1.94 11.93 2.31
C ILE A 131 -0.49 12.00 2.78
N ASP A 132 -0.13 13.13 3.34
CA ASP A 132 1.18 13.32 3.97
C ASP A 132 1.23 12.55 5.30
N ASN A 133 2.25 11.69 5.44
CA ASN A 133 2.50 10.88 6.63
C ASN A 133 3.79 11.30 7.35
N ASN A 134 4.07 12.61 7.41
CA ASN A 134 5.19 13.16 8.17
C ASN A 134 4.82 13.52 9.61
N GLY A 135 3.54 13.61 9.94
CA GLY A 135 3.00 13.85 11.27
C GLY A 135 2.84 12.59 12.10
N THR A 136 1.92 12.62 13.07
CA THR A 136 1.60 11.44 13.87
C THR A 136 0.77 10.44 13.05
N VAL A 137 0.83 9.18 13.44
CA VAL A 137 0.04 8.10 12.81
C VAL A 137 -1.45 8.38 12.95
N GLU A 138 -1.87 8.89 14.10
CA GLU A 138 -3.24 9.25 14.42
C GLU A 138 -3.75 10.40 13.54
N ASP A 139 -2.94 11.43 13.31
CA ASP A 139 -3.28 12.56 12.42
C ASP A 139 -3.44 12.08 10.97
N THR A 140 -2.55 11.21 10.53
CA THR A 140 -2.64 10.62 9.19
C THR A 140 -3.90 9.78 9.02
N ALA A 141 -4.21 8.93 9.99
CA ALA A 141 -5.43 8.12 9.98
C ALA A 141 -6.70 9.00 9.99
N ALA A 142 -6.71 10.06 10.81
CA ALA A 142 -7.82 11.00 10.86
C ALA A 142 -7.98 11.80 9.57
N ALA A 143 -6.87 12.16 8.89
CA ALA A 143 -6.92 12.83 7.60
C ALA A 143 -7.53 11.93 6.51
N ILE A 144 -7.14 10.65 6.46
CA ILE A 144 -7.74 9.66 5.54
C ILE A 144 -9.24 9.54 5.81
N TRP A 145 -9.63 9.39 7.08
CA TRP A 145 -11.04 9.22 7.43
C TRP A 145 -11.89 10.43 7.07
N ARG A 146 -11.41 11.64 7.32
CA ARG A 146 -12.11 12.88 6.94
C ARG A 146 -12.29 12.99 5.43
N ASP A 147 -11.25 12.71 4.64
CA ASP A 147 -11.35 12.73 3.18
C ASP A 147 -12.32 11.65 2.68
N PHE A 148 -12.26 10.46 3.27
CA PHE A 148 -13.17 9.37 2.91
C PHE A 148 -14.63 9.76 3.16
N CYS A 149 -14.97 10.27 4.35
CA CYS A 149 -16.32 10.70 4.68
C CYS A 149 -16.81 11.85 3.77
N ALA A 150 -15.93 12.76 3.38
CA ALA A 150 -16.27 13.87 2.49
C ALA A 150 -16.58 13.43 1.05
N HIS A 151 -16.08 12.26 0.62
CA HIS A 151 -16.23 11.76 -0.74
C HIS A 151 -17.04 10.45 -0.84
N SER A 152 -17.39 9.85 0.30
CA SER A 152 -18.36 8.75 0.36
C SER A 152 -19.73 9.40 0.46
N GLY A 153 -20.26 9.84 -0.67
CA GLY A 153 -21.59 10.44 -0.69
C GLY A 153 -22.61 9.46 -0.08
N ASP A 154 -23.37 9.94 0.87
CA ASP A 154 -24.64 9.34 1.30
C ASP A 154 -25.64 9.36 0.15
#